data_17ac9d716666b6f46cb222cf4c4b9a00
#
_entry.id   17ac9d716666b6f46cb222cf4c4b9a00
#
_cell.length_a   1.000
_cell.length_b   1.000
_cell.length_c   1.000
_cell.angle_alpha   90.00
_cell.angle_beta   90.00
_cell.angle_gamma   90.00
#
_symmetry.space_group_name_H-M   'P 1'
#
loop_
_entity.id
_entity.type
_entity.pdbx_description
1 polymer ?
#
loop_
_entity_poly.entity_id
_entity_poly.type
_entity_poly.pdbx_seq_one_letter_code
_entity_poly.pdbx_strand_id
1 'polypeptide(L)'
;VKLPASLPSGKIVAVELGFRELRLTLSQTVAEPVSAGMNVVAADMGIIHLAVMTDGIQSSGVVGRGLRSLVQGKNRRLAIYQTALSKTQKGSRQNRKLRVAKARMLQRYRNQVHNLLHHAANQMLDFCQAREAGTLVVGDITDMPRNKRKQKKGSRRLNQGNSGNPLGQLYGYLAYKGKRRGIELVKQNEAYTSQTCPACGHRHKPAGRVYHCRQCGYVGIRDNVGACNQLNKYQNDGRIIAGNCTPPELVKYRRPVTLRRGVDRLTGGMLLDTTLTADAGSSGPGSHKPLCLRSVA
;
A
#
# COMPACT_ATOMS: atom_id res chain seq x y z
N VAL A 1 11.49 3.17 30.59
CA VAL A 1 11.17 3.69 29.24
C VAL A 1 11.91 5.00 29.09
N LYS A 2 12.84 5.10 28.13
CA LYS A 2 13.44 6.41 27.77
C LYS A 2 12.44 7.18 26.94
N LEU A 3 11.97 8.29 27.41
CA LEU A 3 11.22 9.26 26.64
C LEU A 3 12.16 10.05 25.73
N PRO A 4 11.73 10.48 24.54
CA PRO A 4 12.52 11.37 23.71
C PRO A 4 12.73 12.71 24.45
N ALA A 5 13.84 13.39 24.15
CA ALA A 5 14.18 14.65 24.80
C ALA A 5 13.12 15.74 24.58
N SER A 6 12.37 15.66 23.51
CA SER A 6 11.21 16.52 23.25
C SER A 6 10.03 15.68 22.76
N LEU A 7 8.86 15.88 23.34
CA LEU A 7 7.60 15.37 22.82
C LEU A 7 7.00 16.39 21.85
N PRO A 8 6.33 15.93 20.78
CA PRO A 8 5.56 16.86 19.94
C PRO A 8 4.55 17.63 20.78
N SER A 9 4.31 18.88 20.45
CA SER A 9 3.27 19.69 21.09
C SER A 9 1.90 19.08 20.89
N GLY A 10 1.07 19.04 21.92
CA GLY A 10 -0.29 18.52 21.85
C GLY A 10 -0.78 17.97 23.20
N LYS A 11 -2.10 17.77 23.30
CA LYS A 11 -2.73 17.16 24.48
C LYS A 11 -2.66 15.62 24.34
N ILE A 12 -2.16 14.93 25.37
CA ILE A 12 -2.19 13.48 25.42
C ILE A 12 -3.64 13.03 25.59
N VAL A 13 -4.17 12.28 24.63
CA VAL A 13 -5.55 11.76 24.64
C VAL A 13 -5.62 10.27 24.92
N ALA A 14 -4.54 9.53 24.64
CA ALA A 14 -4.46 8.11 24.97
C ALA A 14 -3.02 7.67 25.25
N VAL A 15 -2.89 6.70 26.14
CA VAL A 15 -1.63 6.05 26.49
C VAL A 15 -1.83 4.54 26.35
N GLU A 16 -1.05 3.90 25.50
CA GLU A 16 -1.11 2.44 25.30
C GLU A 16 0.21 1.79 25.68
N LEU A 17 0.14 0.73 26.47
CA LEU A 17 1.29 -0.11 26.79
C LEU A 17 1.38 -1.27 25.79
N GLY A 18 2.41 -1.26 24.99
CA GLY A 18 2.74 -2.34 24.07
C GLY A 18 3.87 -3.22 24.59
N PHE A 19 4.30 -4.19 23.76
CA PHE A 19 5.46 -5.01 24.10
C PHE A 19 6.74 -4.17 24.04
N ARG A 20 7.27 -3.75 25.21
CA ARG A 20 8.46 -2.89 25.35
C ARG A 20 8.33 -1.51 24.69
N GLU A 21 7.13 -1.03 24.53
CA GLU A 21 6.86 0.29 23.98
C GLU A 21 5.71 0.96 24.73
N LEU A 22 5.81 2.26 24.86
CA LEU A 22 4.74 3.14 25.29
C LEU A 22 4.30 3.94 24.06
N ARG A 23 3.00 3.92 23.77
CA ARG A 23 2.41 4.73 22.72
C ARG A 23 1.63 5.87 23.33
N LEU A 24 1.99 7.07 22.95
CA LEU A 24 1.26 8.27 23.31
C LEU A 24 0.49 8.76 22.09
N THR A 25 -0.82 8.87 22.21
CA THR A 25 -1.65 9.55 21.20
C THR A 25 -1.83 10.98 21.61
N LEU A 26 -1.40 11.90 20.75
CA LEU A 26 -1.49 13.33 20.97
C LEU A 26 -2.58 13.91 20.06
N SER A 27 -3.41 14.77 20.63
CA SER A 27 -4.31 15.65 19.88
C SER A 27 -3.64 16.99 19.67
N GLN A 28 -3.62 17.45 18.44
CA GLN A 28 -3.08 18.74 18.06
C GLN A 28 -4.09 19.47 17.21
N THR A 29 -4.38 20.72 17.56
CA THR A 29 -5.16 21.61 16.69
C THR A 29 -4.23 22.09 15.58
N VAL A 30 -4.61 21.81 14.35
CA VAL A 30 -3.89 22.26 13.16
C VAL A 30 -4.81 23.21 12.41
N ALA A 31 -4.30 24.35 11.97
CA ALA A 31 -5.04 25.24 11.09
C ALA A 31 -5.50 24.45 9.84
N GLU A 32 -6.69 24.74 9.37
CA GLU A 32 -7.18 24.10 8.13
C GLU A 32 -6.26 24.51 6.97
N PRO A 33 -5.65 23.56 6.29
CA PRO A 33 -4.78 23.88 5.17
C PRO A 33 -5.61 24.40 4.00
N VAL A 34 -5.02 25.31 3.24
CA VAL A 34 -5.58 25.71 1.95
C VAL A 34 -5.65 24.47 1.02
N SER A 35 -6.70 24.41 0.20
CA SER A 35 -6.82 23.32 -0.78
C SER A 35 -5.55 23.18 -1.65
N ALA A 36 -5.13 21.96 -1.91
CA ALA A 36 -3.97 21.69 -2.76
C ALA A 36 -4.21 22.02 -4.24
N GLY A 37 -5.46 22.29 -4.63
CA GLY A 37 -5.88 22.67 -5.98
C GLY A 37 -7.31 22.22 -6.28
N MET A 38 -7.70 22.37 -7.55
CA MET A 38 -9.05 22.02 -8.04
C MET A 38 -9.12 20.69 -8.76
N ASN A 39 -7.97 20.12 -9.11
CA ASN A 39 -7.91 18.88 -9.88
C ASN A 39 -8.30 17.66 -9.03
N VAL A 40 -8.64 16.58 -9.72
CA VAL A 40 -9.03 15.30 -9.11
C VAL A 40 -8.05 14.23 -9.57
N VAL A 41 -7.57 13.46 -8.64
CA VAL A 41 -6.80 12.23 -8.88
C VAL A 41 -7.63 11.04 -8.44
N ALA A 42 -7.72 10.01 -9.26
CA ALA A 42 -8.34 8.74 -8.86
C ALA A 42 -7.29 7.63 -8.70
N ALA A 43 -7.55 6.71 -7.79
CA ALA A 43 -6.65 5.61 -7.48
C ALA A 43 -7.39 4.27 -7.44
N ASP A 44 -6.91 3.30 -8.23
CA ASP A 44 -7.28 1.88 -8.10
C ASP A 44 -6.35 1.23 -7.07
N MET A 45 -6.95 0.65 -6.01
CA MET A 45 -6.23 0.09 -4.87
C MET A 45 -6.09 -1.43 -5.01
N GLY A 46 -4.89 -1.96 -4.80
CA GLY A 46 -4.63 -3.37 -5.06
C GLY A 46 -3.64 -4.04 -4.10
N ILE A 47 -3.35 -5.33 -4.35
CA ILE A 47 -2.41 -6.12 -3.54
C ILE A 47 -0.98 -6.10 -4.10
N ILE A 48 -0.82 -6.11 -5.43
CA ILE A 48 0.49 -6.15 -6.09
C ILE A 48 1.01 -4.74 -6.33
N HIS A 49 0.16 -3.89 -6.83
CA HIS A 49 0.31 -2.45 -6.74
C HIS A 49 -0.60 -2.00 -5.61
N LEU A 50 -0.07 -1.27 -4.63
CA LEU A 50 -0.88 -0.72 -3.53
C LEU A 50 -1.88 0.29 -4.05
N ALA A 51 -1.47 1.06 -5.05
CA ALA A 51 -2.32 1.96 -5.80
C ALA A 51 -1.75 2.20 -7.20
N VAL A 52 -2.61 2.38 -8.17
CA VAL A 52 -2.31 3.05 -9.44
C VAL A 52 -3.20 4.27 -9.53
N MET A 53 -2.59 5.43 -9.70
CA MET A 53 -3.25 6.73 -9.65
C MET A 53 -3.19 7.40 -11.02
N THR A 54 -4.21 8.16 -11.35
CA THR A 54 -4.26 8.97 -12.56
C THR A 54 -5.09 10.23 -12.37
N ASP A 55 -4.73 11.28 -13.08
CA ASP A 55 -5.53 12.50 -13.30
C ASP A 55 -6.15 12.54 -14.71
N GLY A 56 -6.04 11.44 -15.47
CA GLY A 56 -6.44 11.35 -16.87
C GLY A 56 -5.33 11.71 -17.87
N ILE A 57 -4.30 12.44 -17.45
CA ILE A 57 -3.16 12.89 -18.28
C ILE A 57 -1.90 12.06 -17.96
N GLN A 58 -1.64 11.83 -16.69
CA GLN A 58 -0.49 11.06 -16.23
C GLN A 58 -0.92 9.96 -15.26
N SER A 59 -0.12 8.89 -15.20
CA SER A 59 -0.35 7.80 -14.26
C SER A 59 0.91 7.48 -13.47
N SER A 60 0.71 7.18 -12.18
CA SER A 60 1.76 6.74 -11.27
C SER A 60 1.29 5.55 -10.44
N GLY A 61 2.19 4.61 -10.20
CA GLY A 61 1.89 3.40 -9.44
C GLY A 61 2.78 3.23 -8.22
N VAL A 62 2.20 2.80 -7.11
CA VAL A 62 2.90 2.44 -5.87
C VAL A 62 3.00 0.93 -5.76
N VAL A 63 4.22 0.38 -5.77
CA VAL A 63 4.46 -1.07 -5.79
C VAL A 63 4.19 -1.71 -4.43
N GLY A 64 3.28 -2.67 -4.35
CA GLY A 64 2.90 -3.38 -3.11
C GLY A 64 3.64 -4.70 -2.85
N ARG A 65 4.58 -5.10 -3.72
CA ARG A 65 5.29 -6.40 -3.59
C ARG A 65 6.03 -6.56 -2.26
N GLY A 66 6.60 -5.47 -1.72
CA GLY A 66 7.25 -5.47 -0.41
C GLY A 66 6.30 -5.83 0.72
N LEU A 67 5.10 -5.27 0.73
CA LEU A 67 4.06 -5.60 1.71
C LEU A 67 3.67 -7.08 1.62
N ARG A 68 3.46 -7.61 0.42
CA ARG A 68 3.15 -9.01 0.21
C ARG A 68 4.25 -9.95 0.75
N SER A 69 5.51 -9.61 0.52
CA SER A 69 6.66 -10.36 1.06
C SER A 69 6.68 -10.34 2.59
N LEU A 70 6.40 -9.19 3.22
CA LEU A 70 6.29 -9.06 4.67
C LEU A 70 5.16 -9.94 5.24
N VAL A 71 3.97 -9.92 4.62
CA VAL A 71 2.83 -10.77 5.03
C VAL A 71 3.18 -12.25 4.95
N GLN A 72 3.77 -12.69 3.83
CA GLN A 72 4.18 -14.09 3.64
C GLN A 72 5.28 -14.50 4.63
N GLY A 73 6.27 -13.65 4.87
CA GLY A 73 7.33 -13.88 5.84
C GLY A 73 6.78 -13.99 7.27
N LYS A 74 5.87 -13.10 7.66
CA LYS A 74 5.14 -13.18 8.94
C LYS A 74 4.42 -14.52 9.08
N ASN A 75 3.65 -14.93 8.09
CA ASN A 75 2.84 -16.14 8.18
C ASN A 75 3.70 -17.41 8.32
N ARG A 76 4.82 -17.50 7.59
CA ARG A 76 5.79 -18.60 7.73
C ARG A 76 6.40 -18.66 9.13
N ARG A 77 6.89 -17.52 9.64
CA ARG A 77 7.47 -17.46 11.00
C ARG A 77 6.44 -17.73 12.09
N LEU A 78 5.20 -17.24 11.89
CA LEU A 78 4.11 -17.49 12.83
C LEU A 78 3.79 -18.98 12.94
N ALA A 79 3.77 -19.73 11.83
CA ALA A 79 3.57 -21.17 11.82
C ALA A 79 4.68 -21.91 12.61
N ILE A 80 5.96 -21.51 12.44
CA ILE A 80 7.10 -22.08 13.19
C ILE A 80 6.91 -21.87 14.70
N TYR A 81 6.56 -20.63 15.12
CA TYR A 81 6.32 -20.34 16.53
C TYR A 81 5.11 -21.09 17.08
N GLN A 82 4.05 -21.26 16.30
CA GLN A 82 2.86 -22.02 16.72
C GLN A 82 3.20 -23.49 16.94
N THR A 83 3.93 -24.12 16.01
CA THR A 83 4.38 -25.50 16.14
C THR A 83 5.34 -25.68 17.34
N ALA A 84 6.27 -24.74 17.55
CA ALA A 84 7.16 -24.82 18.70
C ALA A 84 6.41 -24.68 20.03
N LEU A 85 5.44 -23.76 20.09
CA LEU A 85 4.62 -23.54 21.29
C LEU A 85 3.70 -24.73 21.61
N SER A 86 3.17 -25.44 20.60
CA SER A 86 2.33 -26.63 20.82
C SER A 86 3.10 -27.80 21.43
N LYS A 87 4.43 -27.85 21.23
CA LYS A 87 5.31 -28.88 21.78
C LYS A 87 5.85 -28.57 23.18
N THR A 88 5.55 -27.38 23.73
CA THR A 88 6.05 -26.95 25.03
C THR A 88 4.95 -26.92 26.08
N GLN A 89 5.25 -27.32 27.29
CA GLN A 89 4.32 -27.21 28.43
C GLN A 89 3.97 -25.73 28.67
N LYS A 90 2.68 -25.45 28.78
CA LYS A 90 2.15 -24.10 29.03
C LYS A 90 2.70 -23.58 30.37
N GLY A 91 3.26 -22.38 30.37
CA GLY A 91 3.84 -21.76 31.58
C GLY A 91 5.31 -22.10 31.84
N SER A 92 5.89 -23.09 31.15
CA SER A 92 7.32 -23.43 31.30
C SER A 92 8.23 -22.27 30.89
N ARG A 93 9.48 -22.27 31.37
CA ARG A 93 10.49 -21.26 31.00
C ARG A 93 10.69 -21.18 29.48
N GLN A 94 10.67 -22.31 28.78
CA GLN A 94 10.80 -22.37 27.32
C GLN A 94 9.57 -21.79 26.62
N ASN A 95 8.35 -22.12 27.08
CA ASN A 95 7.11 -21.55 26.55
C ASN A 95 7.09 -20.02 26.67
N ARG A 96 7.52 -19.48 27.84
CA ARG A 96 7.63 -18.03 28.06
C ARG A 96 8.62 -17.38 27.09
N LYS A 97 9.82 -17.98 26.89
CA LYS A 97 10.82 -17.50 25.93
C LYS A 97 10.27 -17.46 24.50
N LEU A 98 9.58 -18.52 24.05
CA LEU A 98 8.97 -18.59 22.72
C LEU A 98 7.86 -17.54 22.53
N ARG A 99 7.03 -17.30 23.54
CA ARG A 99 6.01 -16.25 23.51
C ARG A 99 6.63 -14.85 23.34
N VAL A 100 7.68 -14.57 24.10
CA VAL A 100 8.42 -13.30 24.00
C VAL A 100 9.05 -13.14 22.60
N ALA A 101 9.68 -14.19 22.08
CA ALA A 101 10.28 -14.17 20.73
C ALA A 101 9.22 -13.96 19.64
N LYS A 102 8.05 -14.62 19.75
CA LYS A 102 6.90 -14.42 18.87
C LYS A 102 6.40 -12.98 18.93
N ALA A 103 6.25 -12.42 20.14
CA ALA A 103 5.78 -11.03 20.31
C ALA A 103 6.76 -10.02 19.68
N ARG A 104 8.08 -10.21 19.86
CA ARG A 104 9.13 -9.38 19.22
C ARG A 104 9.05 -9.47 17.70
N MET A 105 8.86 -10.67 17.14
CA MET A 105 8.72 -10.87 15.70
C MET A 105 7.50 -10.14 15.16
N LEU A 106 6.34 -10.25 15.81
CA LEU A 106 5.10 -9.56 15.41
C LEU A 106 5.23 -8.05 15.52
N GLN A 107 5.95 -7.54 16.54
CA GLN A 107 6.22 -6.12 16.69
C GLN A 107 7.07 -5.58 15.53
N ARG A 108 8.18 -6.28 15.19
CA ARG A 108 9.02 -5.90 14.04
C ARG A 108 8.22 -5.88 12.74
N TYR A 109 7.37 -6.89 12.53
CA TYR A 109 6.48 -6.93 11.37
C TYR A 109 5.56 -5.73 11.32
N ARG A 110 4.88 -5.39 12.43
CA ARG A 110 3.99 -4.23 12.50
C ARG A 110 4.73 -2.94 12.13
N ASN A 111 5.90 -2.71 12.71
CA ASN A 111 6.70 -1.52 12.44
C ASN A 111 7.12 -1.42 10.97
N GLN A 112 7.51 -2.55 10.35
CA GLN A 112 7.84 -2.58 8.93
C GLN A 112 6.64 -2.27 8.03
N VAL A 113 5.46 -2.81 8.36
CA VAL A 113 4.21 -2.52 7.63
C VAL A 113 3.83 -1.05 7.79
N HIS A 114 3.87 -0.51 9.01
CA HIS A 114 3.60 0.90 9.27
C HIS A 114 4.49 1.81 8.43
N ASN A 115 5.81 1.60 8.45
CA ASN A 115 6.76 2.39 7.66
C ASN A 115 6.43 2.33 6.17
N LEU A 116 6.22 1.12 5.63
CA LEU A 116 5.89 0.94 4.22
C LEU A 116 4.61 1.69 3.82
N LEU A 117 3.56 1.58 4.64
CA LEU A 117 2.29 2.26 4.37
C LEU A 117 2.40 3.78 4.49
N HIS A 118 3.21 4.29 5.44
CA HIS A 118 3.47 5.71 5.55
C HIS A 118 4.17 6.27 4.31
N HIS A 119 5.16 5.54 3.77
CA HIS A 119 5.82 5.92 2.52
C HIS A 119 4.88 5.82 1.33
N ALA A 120 4.08 4.76 1.25
CA ALA A 120 3.07 4.62 0.20
C ALA A 120 2.07 5.78 0.20
N ALA A 121 1.53 6.13 1.38
CA ALA A 121 0.62 7.27 1.51
C ALA A 121 1.27 8.60 1.10
N ASN A 122 2.53 8.82 1.50
CA ASN A 122 3.25 10.02 1.08
C ASN A 122 3.41 10.07 -0.45
N GLN A 123 3.86 8.97 -1.09
CA GLN A 123 4.01 8.93 -2.55
C GLN A 123 2.70 9.20 -3.29
N MET A 124 1.56 8.71 -2.75
CA MET A 124 0.25 9.00 -3.31
C MET A 124 -0.11 10.48 -3.20
N LEU A 125 0.08 11.06 -2.02
CA LEU A 125 -0.23 12.48 -1.79
C LEU A 125 0.75 13.42 -2.48
N ASP A 126 2.03 13.03 -2.63
CA ASP A 126 3.02 13.78 -3.40
C ASP A 126 2.62 13.84 -4.90
N PHE A 127 2.07 12.74 -5.42
CA PHE A 127 1.50 12.75 -6.78
C PHE A 127 0.29 13.70 -6.88
N CYS A 128 -0.62 13.69 -5.91
CA CYS A 128 -1.76 14.62 -5.89
C CYS A 128 -1.28 16.07 -5.87
N GLN A 129 -0.31 16.42 -5.02
CA GLN A 129 0.24 17.78 -4.96
C GLN A 129 0.93 18.19 -6.26
N ALA A 130 1.71 17.29 -6.87
CA ALA A 130 2.35 17.55 -8.17
C ALA A 130 1.36 17.73 -9.32
N ARG A 131 0.10 17.29 -9.14
CA ARG A 131 -1.01 17.46 -10.09
C ARG A 131 -2.01 18.52 -9.65
N GLU A 132 -1.68 19.32 -8.62
CA GLU A 132 -2.56 20.35 -8.06
C GLU A 132 -3.97 19.81 -7.75
N ALA A 133 -4.02 18.58 -7.21
CA ALA A 133 -5.27 17.91 -6.93
C ALA A 133 -5.70 18.13 -5.47
N GLY A 134 -6.84 18.78 -5.30
CA GLY A 134 -7.52 18.95 -4.02
C GLY A 134 -8.34 17.72 -3.60
N THR A 135 -8.58 16.78 -4.53
CA THR A 135 -9.38 15.58 -4.25
C THR A 135 -8.65 14.31 -4.71
N LEU A 136 -8.57 13.33 -3.81
CA LEU A 136 -8.12 11.97 -4.10
C LEU A 136 -9.30 11.00 -4.00
N VAL A 137 -9.74 10.47 -5.13
CA VAL A 137 -10.81 9.47 -5.19
C VAL A 137 -10.21 8.07 -5.09
N VAL A 138 -10.69 7.27 -4.16
CA VAL A 138 -10.24 5.88 -3.94
C VAL A 138 -11.42 4.94 -3.95
N GLY A 139 -11.23 3.71 -4.43
CA GLY A 139 -12.27 2.72 -4.39
C GLY A 139 -12.66 2.33 -2.95
N ASP A 140 -13.95 2.16 -2.68
CA ASP A 140 -14.42 1.70 -1.38
C ASP A 140 -14.31 0.18 -1.26
N ILE A 141 -13.39 -0.26 -0.42
CA ILE A 141 -13.15 -1.69 -0.13
C ILE A 141 -13.99 -2.21 1.04
N THR A 142 -14.82 -1.37 1.68
CA THR A 142 -15.60 -1.79 2.86
C THR A 142 -16.65 -2.84 2.50
N ASP A 143 -17.15 -2.82 1.29
CA ASP A 143 -18.12 -3.78 0.75
C ASP A 143 -17.48 -5.08 0.21
N MET A 144 -16.16 -5.23 0.32
CA MET A 144 -15.54 -6.54 0.01
C MET A 144 -16.17 -7.59 0.94
N PRO A 145 -16.81 -8.63 0.38
CA PRO A 145 -17.59 -9.57 1.19
C PRO A 145 -16.70 -10.29 2.20
N ARG A 146 -16.77 -9.82 3.44
CA ARG A 146 -16.24 -10.55 4.60
C ARG A 146 -17.13 -11.78 4.80
N ASN A 147 -16.62 -12.97 4.41
CA ASN A 147 -17.25 -14.25 4.75
C ASN A 147 -18.71 -14.44 4.31
N LYS A 148 -19.01 -14.37 3.02
CA LYS A 148 -20.23 -15.01 2.54
C LYS A 148 -20.01 -16.53 2.52
N ARG A 149 -20.59 -17.24 3.48
CA ARG A 149 -20.55 -18.71 3.65
C ARG A 149 -20.91 -19.51 2.38
N LYS A 150 -21.46 -18.87 1.36
CA LYS A 150 -21.92 -19.48 0.09
C LYS A 150 -20.99 -19.24 -1.10
N GLN A 151 -19.89 -18.49 -0.98
CA GLN A 151 -18.95 -18.35 -2.10
C GLN A 151 -17.99 -19.53 -2.16
N LYS A 152 -17.74 -20.04 -3.38
CA LYS A 152 -16.70 -21.05 -3.64
C LYS A 152 -15.42 -20.65 -2.90
N LYS A 153 -14.91 -21.55 -2.05
CA LYS A 153 -13.69 -21.33 -1.27
C LYS A 153 -12.57 -20.96 -2.22
N GLY A 154 -12.17 -19.68 -2.22
CA GLY A 154 -10.99 -19.24 -2.95
C GLY A 154 -9.77 -20.00 -2.45
N SER A 155 -8.70 -20.05 -3.26
CA SER A 155 -7.49 -20.77 -2.85
C SER A 155 -6.98 -20.19 -1.51
N ARG A 156 -6.46 -21.05 -0.65
CA ARG A 156 -5.88 -20.67 0.67
C ARG A 156 -4.88 -19.51 0.53
N ARG A 157 -4.12 -19.48 -0.58
CA ARG A 157 -3.14 -18.45 -0.90
C ARG A 157 -3.77 -17.08 -1.17
N LEU A 158 -4.89 -17.05 -1.89
CA LEU A 158 -5.65 -15.82 -2.15
C LEU A 158 -6.29 -15.27 -0.88
N ASN A 159 -6.91 -16.15 -0.08
CA ASN A 159 -7.53 -15.76 1.18
C ASN A 159 -6.52 -15.20 2.18
N GLN A 160 -5.32 -15.80 2.27
CA GLN A 160 -4.23 -15.28 3.10
C GLN A 160 -3.71 -13.92 2.60
N GLY A 161 -3.67 -13.70 1.28
CA GLY A 161 -3.28 -12.43 0.69
C GLY A 161 -4.28 -11.31 1.04
N ASN A 162 -5.56 -11.60 0.89
CA ASN A 162 -6.64 -10.64 1.16
C ASN A 162 -6.78 -10.33 2.65
N SER A 163 -6.78 -11.34 3.52
CA SER A 163 -6.96 -11.15 4.97
C SER A 163 -5.77 -10.46 5.64
N GLY A 164 -4.60 -10.52 5.04
CA GLY A 164 -3.39 -9.87 5.56
C GLY A 164 -3.09 -8.49 4.97
N ASN A 165 -3.95 -7.99 4.08
CA ASN A 165 -3.73 -6.72 3.40
C ASN A 165 -4.21 -5.54 4.28
N PRO A 166 -3.32 -4.65 4.74
CA PRO A 166 -3.67 -3.55 5.62
C PRO A 166 -4.17 -2.31 4.87
N LEU A 167 -4.97 -2.46 3.81
CA LEU A 167 -5.53 -1.33 3.05
C LEU A 167 -6.33 -0.38 3.94
N GLY A 168 -7.06 -0.88 4.93
CA GLY A 168 -7.78 -0.02 5.88
C GLY A 168 -6.86 0.94 6.64
N GLN A 169 -5.62 0.50 7.00
CA GLN A 169 -4.63 1.39 7.60
C GLN A 169 -4.12 2.43 6.60
N LEU A 170 -3.92 2.05 5.34
CA LEU A 170 -3.51 2.97 4.27
C LEU A 170 -4.57 4.07 4.07
N TYR A 171 -5.86 3.71 4.07
CA TYR A 171 -6.94 4.69 4.02
C TYR A 171 -6.88 5.68 5.20
N GLY A 172 -6.68 5.18 6.43
CA GLY A 172 -6.50 6.03 7.60
C GLY A 172 -5.33 7.02 7.43
N TYR A 173 -4.21 6.54 6.86
CA TYR A 173 -3.04 7.40 6.61
C TYR A 173 -3.29 8.44 5.51
N LEU A 174 -3.99 8.06 4.44
CA LEU A 174 -4.38 8.99 3.38
C LEU A 174 -5.34 10.06 3.90
N ALA A 175 -6.32 9.68 4.71
CA ALA A 175 -7.30 10.60 5.26
C ALA A 175 -6.64 11.70 6.11
N TYR A 176 -5.87 11.35 7.15
CA TYR A 176 -5.30 12.38 8.02
C TYR A 176 -4.15 13.16 7.38
N LYS A 177 -3.32 12.49 6.55
CA LYS A 177 -2.22 13.16 5.86
C LYS A 177 -2.73 14.02 4.71
N GLY A 178 -3.76 13.55 3.98
CA GLY A 178 -4.45 14.31 2.95
C GLY A 178 -5.05 15.59 3.53
N LYS A 179 -5.83 15.47 4.61
CA LYS A 179 -6.39 16.62 5.31
C LYS A 179 -5.31 17.66 5.67
N ARG A 180 -4.14 17.23 6.14
CA ARG A 180 -3.01 18.14 6.48
C ARG A 180 -2.36 18.80 5.25
N ARG A 181 -2.60 18.31 4.05
CA ARG A 181 -2.07 18.82 2.77
C ARG A 181 -3.13 19.51 1.91
N GLY A 182 -4.34 19.73 2.46
CA GLY A 182 -5.47 20.31 1.71
C GLY A 182 -6.03 19.37 0.63
N ILE A 183 -5.87 18.05 0.80
CA ILE A 183 -6.38 17.03 -0.13
C ILE A 183 -7.48 16.26 0.57
N GLU A 184 -8.68 16.32 0.00
CA GLU A 184 -9.84 15.55 0.44
C GLU A 184 -9.76 14.10 -0.07
N LEU A 185 -10.06 13.13 0.80
CA LEU A 185 -10.15 11.71 0.44
C LEU A 185 -11.61 11.31 0.24
N VAL A 186 -12.00 11.02 -0.99
CA VAL A 186 -13.34 10.58 -1.35
C VAL A 186 -13.32 9.07 -1.62
N LYS A 187 -14.23 8.33 -0.99
CA LYS A 187 -14.44 6.90 -1.25
C LYS A 187 -15.56 6.70 -2.24
N GLN A 188 -15.33 5.86 -3.23
CA GLN A 188 -16.27 5.57 -4.30
C GLN A 188 -16.41 4.07 -4.54
N ASN A 189 -17.61 3.64 -4.91
CA ASN A 189 -17.86 2.25 -5.25
C ASN A 189 -17.06 1.82 -6.49
N GLU A 190 -16.24 0.75 -6.35
CA GLU A 190 -15.37 0.19 -7.40
C GLU A 190 -16.10 -0.70 -8.42
N ALA A 191 -17.41 -0.91 -8.28
CA ALA A 191 -18.12 -1.83 -9.14
C ALA A 191 -17.88 -1.52 -10.63
N TYR A 192 -17.39 -2.54 -11.36
CA TYR A 192 -17.16 -2.56 -12.81
C TYR A 192 -16.00 -1.69 -13.34
N THR A 193 -15.29 -0.94 -12.52
CA THR A 193 -14.18 -0.07 -12.97
C THR A 193 -13.07 -0.84 -13.68
N SER A 194 -12.70 -2.03 -13.21
CA SER A 194 -11.70 -2.89 -13.85
C SER A 194 -12.25 -3.78 -14.98
N GLN A 195 -13.56 -3.69 -15.29
CA GLN A 195 -14.23 -4.54 -16.26
C GLN A 195 -14.76 -3.77 -17.47
N THR A 196 -14.92 -2.45 -17.38
CA THR A 196 -15.47 -1.61 -18.42
C THR A 196 -14.34 -1.07 -19.32
N CYS A 197 -14.50 -1.20 -20.63
CA CYS A 197 -13.56 -0.65 -21.57
C CYS A 197 -13.63 0.89 -21.57
N PRO A 198 -12.51 1.59 -21.38
CA PRO A 198 -12.52 3.05 -21.38
C PRO A 198 -12.83 3.65 -22.76
N ALA A 199 -12.54 2.92 -23.83
CA ALA A 199 -12.75 3.40 -25.20
C ALA A 199 -14.19 3.20 -25.70
N CYS A 200 -14.77 1.99 -25.53
CA CYS A 200 -16.08 1.67 -26.10
C CYS A 200 -17.17 1.33 -25.09
N GLY A 201 -16.87 1.33 -23.78
CA GLY A 201 -17.82 1.00 -22.72
C GLY A 201 -18.17 -0.50 -22.60
N HIS A 202 -17.68 -1.35 -23.50
CA HIS A 202 -17.95 -2.80 -23.42
C HIS A 202 -17.48 -3.39 -22.09
N ARG A 203 -18.32 -4.19 -21.47
CA ARG A 203 -18.06 -4.78 -20.15
C ARG A 203 -17.70 -6.26 -20.28
N HIS A 204 -16.50 -6.61 -19.84
CA HIS A 204 -16.10 -8.01 -19.70
C HIS A 204 -15.09 -8.17 -18.56
N LYS A 205 -14.95 -9.39 -18.04
CA LYS A 205 -13.98 -9.70 -16.99
C LYS A 205 -12.62 -10.04 -17.65
N PRO A 206 -11.61 -9.16 -17.58
CA PRO A 206 -10.33 -9.42 -18.19
C PRO A 206 -9.57 -10.54 -17.47
N ALA A 207 -8.86 -11.36 -18.22
CA ALA A 207 -7.92 -12.34 -17.70
C ALA A 207 -6.54 -11.69 -17.53
N GLY A 208 -5.95 -11.79 -16.34
CA GLY A 208 -4.59 -11.29 -16.11
C GLY A 208 -4.47 -9.79 -15.83
N ARG A 209 -3.32 -9.21 -16.19
CA ARG A 209 -2.95 -7.83 -15.88
C ARG A 209 -3.08 -6.87 -17.04
N VAL A 210 -3.08 -7.39 -18.24
CA VAL A 210 -3.34 -6.64 -19.46
C VAL A 210 -4.84 -6.67 -19.70
N TYR A 211 -5.42 -5.51 -19.86
CA TYR A 211 -6.79 -5.36 -20.32
C TYR A 211 -6.78 -5.41 -21.85
N HIS A 212 -7.55 -6.32 -22.42
CA HIS A 212 -7.75 -6.40 -23.86
C HIS A 212 -9.24 -6.43 -24.15
N CYS A 213 -9.74 -5.39 -24.80
CA CYS A 213 -11.15 -5.32 -25.17
C CYS A 213 -11.42 -6.19 -26.39
N ARG A 214 -12.36 -7.12 -26.27
CA ARG A 214 -12.74 -8.01 -27.37
C ARG A 214 -13.61 -7.33 -28.42
N GLN A 215 -14.21 -6.18 -28.12
CA GLN A 215 -15.10 -5.48 -29.02
C GLN A 215 -14.38 -4.45 -29.89
N CYS A 216 -13.52 -3.61 -29.29
CA CYS A 216 -12.85 -2.52 -30.00
C CYS A 216 -11.33 -2.70 -30.14
N GLY A 217 -10.76 -3.79 -29.64
CA GLY A 217 -9.32 -4.05 -29.70
C GLY A 217 -8.45 -3.22 -28.74
N TYR A 218 -9.04 -2.35 -27.91
CA TYR A 218 -8.27 -1.55 -26.95
C TYR A 218 -7.40 -2.44 -26.04
N VAL A 219 -6.13 -2.07 -25.87
CA VAL A 219 -5.16 -2.74 -24.98
C VAL A 219 -4.59 -1.75 -23.98
N GLY A 220 -4.50 -2.15 -22.72
CA GLY A 220 -3.95 -1.29 -21.68
C GLY A 220 -3.59 -2.04 -20.40
N ILE A 221 -2.95 -1.36 -19.46
CA ILE A 221 -2.65 -1.90 -18.13
C ILE A 221 -3.95 -1.90 -17.32
N ARG A 222 -4.42 -3.07 -16.87
CA ARG A 222 -5.70 -3.23 -16.18
C ARG A 222 -5.87 -2.33 -14.95
N ASP A 223 -4.82 -2.18 -14.13
CA ASP A 223 -4.88 -1.35 -12.92
C ASP A 223 -5.00 0.14 -13.31
N ASN A 224 -4.43 0.55 -14.46
CA ASN A 224 -4.56 1.90 -15.00
C ASN A 224 -5.96 2.15 -15.58
N VAL A 225 -6.54 1.16 -16.25
CA VAL A 225 -7.94 1.18 -16.69
C VAL A 225 -8.87 1.34 -15.49
N GLY A 226 -8.61 0.63 -14.38
CA GLY A 226 -9.36 0.76 -13.14
C GLY A 226 -9.32 2.19 -12.59
N ALA A 227 -8.13 2.79 -12.48
CA ALA A 227 -7.96 4.15 -11.99
C ALA A 227 -8.65 5.18 -12.88
N CYS A 228 -8.52 5.05 -14.21
CA CYS A 228 -9.17 5.94 -15.16
C CYS A 228 -10.71 5.85 -15.10
N ASN A 229 -11.24 4.64 -15.00
CA ASN A 229 -12.67 4.44 -14.83
C ASN A 229 -13.19 4.93 -13.46
N GLN A 230 -12.36 4.92 -12.42
CA GLN A 230 -12.68 5.57 -11.13
C GLN A 230 -12.79 7.08 -11.30
N LEU A 231 -11.84 7.70 -12.01
CA LEU A 231 -11.86 9.13 -12.30
C LEU A 231 -13.11 9.50 -13.11
N ASN A 232 -13.33 8.77 -14.21
CA ASN A 232 -14.50 8.96 -15.09
C ASN A 232 -15.81 8.86 -14.31
N LYS A 233 -15.94 7.83 -13.46
CA LYS A 233 -17.12 7.60 -12.62
C LYS A 233 -17.35 8.73 -11.61
N TYR A 234 -16.29 9.29 -11.04
CA TYR A 234 -16.39 10.43 -10.13
C TYR A 234 -16.85 11.70 -10.85
N GLN A 235 -16.33 11.97 -12.05
CA GLN A 235 -16.67 13.13 -12.86
C GLN A 235 -18.07 13.08 -13.49
N ASN A 236 -18.69 11.88 -13.52
CA ASN A 236 -19.98 11.66 -14.20
C ASN A 236 -21.02 11.00 -13.28
N ASP A 237 -21.15 11.49 -12.05
CA ASP A 237 -22.17 11.11 -11.09
C ASP A 237 -22.35 9.60 -10.93
N GLY A 238 -21.25 8.88 -10.85
CA GLY A 238 -21.24 7.43 -10.65
C GLY A 238 -21.39 6.58 -11.92
N ARG A 239 -21.36 7.18 -13.11
CA ARG A 239 -21.42 6.49 -14.42
C ARG A 239 -20.04 6.46 -15.09
N ILE A 240 -19.77 5.40 -15.82
CA ILE A 240 -18.57 5.30 -16.67
C ILE A 240 -19.01 5.60 -18.11
N ILE A 241 -18.54 6.73 -18.65
CA ILE A 241 -18.84 7.17 -20.03
C ILE A 241 -17.67 6.76 -20.92
N ALA A 242 -17.93 6.02 -21.99
CA ALA A 242 -16.93 5.62 -22.96
C ALA A 242 -16.27 6.83 -23.63
N GLY A 243 -14.94 6.77 -23.80
CA GLY A 243 -14.16 7.84 -24.43
C GLY A 243 -13.85 9.05 -23.55
N ASN A 244 -14.49 9.19 -22.37
CA ASN A 244 -14.30 10.36 -21.51
C ASN A 244 -12.95 10.38 -20.77
N CYS A 245 -12.35 9.23 -20.52
CA CYS A 245 -11.02 9.14 -19.93
C CYS A 245 -10.23 8.02 -20.60
N THR A 246 -9.18 8.40 -21.32
CA THR A 246 -8.25 7.45 -21.94
C THR A 246 -7.08 7.23 -20.98
N PRO A 247 -6.86 5.98 -20.51
CA PRO A 247 -5.73 5.71 -19.63
C PRO A 247 -4.40 6.04 -20.29
N PRO A 248 -3.52 6.82 -19.64
CA PRO A 248 -2.17 7.07 -20.15
C PRO A 248 -1.43 5.75 -20.40
N GLU A 249 -0.67 5.67 -21.49
CA GLU A 249 0.07 4.47 -21.87
C GLU A 249 1.16 4.12 -20.85
N LEU A 250 1.80 5.15 -20.30
CA LEU A 250 2.92 4.99 -19.37
C LEU A 250 2.47 5.16 -17.92
N VAL A 251 2.73 4.13 -17.10
CA VAL A 251 2.59 4.19 -15.64
C VAL A 251 3.98 4.19 -15.00
N LYS A 252 4.34 5.26 -14.31
CA LYS A 252 5.60 5.31 -13.54
C LYS A 252 5.44 4.60 -12.20
N TYR A 253 6.02 3.40 -12.07
CA TYR A 253 5.95 2.62 -10.83
C TYR A 253 7.08 2.98 -9.87
N ARG A 254 6.72 3.36 -8.63
CA ARG A 254 7.66 3.65 -7.56
C ARG A 254 7.51 2.63 -6.42
N ARG A 255 8.63 2.20 -5.85
CA ARG A 255 8.62 1.38 -4.63
C ARG A 255 8.54 2.31 -3.43
N PRO A 256 7.70 2.00 -2.42
CA PRO A 256 7.82 2.68 -1.13
C PRO A 256 9.20 2.39 -0.58
N VAL A 257 9.97 3.44 -0.28
CA VAL A 257 11.33 3.30 0.25
C VAL A 257 11.21 2.68 1.63
N THR A 258 11.62 1.43 1.77
CA THR A 258 11.88 0.85 3.08
C THR A 258 13.29 1.27 3.47
N LEU A 259 13.42 2.04 4.54
CA LEU A 259 14.72 2.36 5.13
C LEU A 259 15.50 1.05 5.34
N ARG A 260 16.49 0.77 4.50
CA ARG A 260 17.52 -0.20 4.84
C ARG A 260 18.30 0.42 6.00
N ARG A 261 18.29 -0.24 7.15
CA ARG A 261 19.19 0.12 8.24
C ARG A 261 20.62 -0.18 7.78
N GLY A 262 21.23 0.77 7.10
CA GLY A 262 22.67 0.89 7.04
C GLY A 262 23.09 1.50 8.37
N VAL A 263 23.60 0.70 9.28
CA VAL A 263 24.36 1.24 10.41
C VAL A 263 25.72 1.56 9.86
N ASP A 264 26.04 2.83 9.75
CA ASP A 264 27.42 3.24 9.56
C ASP A 264 28.18 2.85 10.84
N ARG A 265 29.04 1.84 10.70
CA ARG A 265 29.85 1.32 11.82
C ARG A 265 30.87 2.33 12.34
N LEU A 266 31.14 3.40 11.60
CA LEU A 266 32.15 4.42 11.96
C LEU A 266 31.51 5.60 12.73
N THR A 267 30.27 5.98 12.44
CA THR A 267 29.66 7.18 13.03
C THR A 267 28.46 6.88 13.91
N GLY A 268 27.94 5.65 13.95
CA GLY A 268 26.70 5.31 14.66
C GLY A 268 25.46 5.98 14.10
N GLY A 269 25.59 6.72 13.01
CA GLY A 269 24.51 7.43 12.33
C GLY A 269 23.70 6.52 11.41
N MET A 270 22.44 6.84 11.25
CA MET A 270 21.52 6.18 10.35
C MET A 270 21.61 6.85 8.97
N LEU A 271 22.27 6.20 8.00
CA LEU A 271 22.31 6.66 6.62
C LEU A 271 20.92 6.48 5.98
N LEU A 272 20.31 7.60 5.59
CA LEU A 272 19.17 7.65 4.70
C LEU A 272 19.71 7.49 3.27
N ASP A 273 19.59 6.29 2.70
CA ASP A 273 19.91 6.09 1.28
C ASP A 273 18.78 6.69 0.43
N THR A 274 18.99 7.93 -0.01
CA THR A 274 18.07 8.68 -0.85
C THR A 274 18.24 8.38 -2.34
N THR A 275 19.19 7.52 -2.72
CA THR A 275 19.54 7.25 -4.13
C THR A 275 18.93 5.96 -4.68
N LEU A 276 17.62 5.82 -4.64
CA LEU A 276 16.90 4.92 -5.54
C LEU A 276 15.89 5.72 -6.36
N THR A 277 16.42 6.70 -7.08
CA THR A 277 15.75 7.29 -8.22
C THR A 277 15.70 6.27 -9.35
N ALA A 278 14.49 6.00 -9.79
CA ALA A 278 14.09 5.69 -11.15
C ALA A 278 15.16 5.05 -12.07
N ASP A 279 15.30 3.75 -12.04
CA ASP A 279 15.70 3.06 -13.27
C ASP A 279 14.44 2.55 -13.96
N ALA A 280 14.01 3.33 -14.96
CA ALA A 280 13.19 2.87 -16.04
C ALA A 280 14.03 1.87 -16.83
N GLY A 281 13.92 0.58 -16.51
CA GLY A 281 14.60 -0.48 -17.25
C GLY A 281 14.07 -0.55 -18.68
N SER A 282 14.89 -0.16 -19.62
CA SER A 282 14.83 -0.59 -20.99
C SER A 282 15.05 -2.12 -21.02
N SER A 283 14.13 -2.83 -21.63
CA SER A 283 14.22 -4.23 -21.92
C SER A 283 15.34 -4.52 -22.91
N GLY A 284 16.32 -5.35 -22.52
CA GLY A 284 17.24 -6.05 -23.40
C GLY A 284 17.49 -7.45 -22.84
N PRO A 285 17.50 -8.51 -23.65
CA PRO A 285 17.76 -9.86 -23.17
C PRO A 285 19.26 -10.09 -23.04
N GLY A 286 19.75 -10.18 -21.81
CA GLY A 286 21.14 -10.50 -21.50
C GLY A 286 21.23 -11.32 -20.24
N SER A 287 21.54 -12.60 -20.41
CA SER A 287 21.85 -13.56 -19.37
C SER A 287 23.12 -13.14 -18.60
N HIS A 288 23.02 -12.72 -17.36
CA HIS A 288 24.13 -12.75 -16.43
C HIS A 288 23.71 -13.28 -15.06
N LYS A 289 24.29 -14.45 -14.73
CA LYS A 289 24.24 -15.05 -13.39
C LYS A 289 24.94 -14.13 -12.38
N PRO A 290 24.41 -13.92 -11.18
CA PRO A 290 25.15 -13.19 -10.15
C PRO A 290 26.27 -14.07 -9.59
N LEU A 291 27.50 -13.56 -9.63
CA LEU A 291 28.66 -14.12 -8.96
C LEU A 291 28.44 -14.10 -7.44
N CYS A 292 28.46 -15.29 -6.87
CA CYS A 292 28.47 -15.51 -5.43
C CYS A 292 29.89 -15.34 -4.91
N LEU A 293 30.22 -14.20 -4.32
CA LEU A 293 31.46 -14.05 -3.56
C LEU A 293 31.28 -14.63 -2.16
N ARG A 294 31.85 -15.81 -1.92
CA ARG A 294 32.12 -16.34 -0.59
C ARG A 294 33.32 -15.58 -0.03
N SER A 295 33.16 -14.90 1.09
CA SER A 295 34.27 -14.48 1.92
C SER A 295 34.68 -15.64 2.83
N VAL A 296 35.91 -16.06 2.69
CA VAL A 296 36.65 -16.93 3.61
C VAL A 296 37.36 -16.03 4.62
N ALA A 297 37.34 -16.51 5.87
CA ALA A 297 37.96 -16.08 7.12
C ALA A 297 37.10 -15.19 8.01
#